data_6c8694c97a56dd105cc62e147ea29c94
#
_entry.id   6c8694c97a56dd105cc62e147ea29c94
#
_cell.length_a   1.000
_cell.length_b   1.000
_cell.length_c   1.000
_cell.angle_alpha   90.00
_cell.angle_beta   90.00
_cell.angle_gamma   90.00
#
_symmetry.space_group_name_H-M   'P 1'
#
loop_
_entity.id
_entity.type
_entity.pdbx_description
1 polymer ?
#
loop_
_entity_poly.entity_id
_entity_poly.type
_entity_poly.pdbx_seq_one_letter_code
_entity_poly.pdbx_strand_id
1 'polypeptide(L)'
;MKEFCNKRTIFYGGLVALILGIAGYWLFLSSFSSAKEEIMLRVDRDDNCDSIQAKLERVASPRQMLGFRILSGVVGMKKVRPGCYIAGGGISTLALFRNIRGGRQTPVKLTIPNVRTLGDLAARLSLQLELDSAQLASAFSDEALCQELGYDTTTIGCMFIPNTYEVFWNISAKDLMARLHKESNAFWTSKRKAEAKAAGLT
;
A
#
# COMPACT_ATOMS: atom_id res chain seq x y z
N MET A 1 -10.89 3.58 61.31
CA MET A 1 -11.03 4.65 60.26
C MET A 1 -10.00 4.53 59.11
N LYS A 2 -8.76 4.13 59.34
CA LYS A 2 -7.74 3.99 58.24
C LYS A 2 -8.05 2.88 57.22
N GLU A 3 -8.60 1.73 57.61
CA GLU A 3 -8.93 0.65 56.69
C GLU A 3 -10.10 0.96 55.71
N PHE A 4 -11.09 1.71 56.16
CA PHE A 4 -12.22 2.12 55.34
C PHE A 4 -11.79 3.15 54.28
N CYS A 5 -10.84 4.02 54.61
CA CYS A 5 -10.27 4.96 53.63
C CYS A 5 -9.46 4.24 52.55
N ASN A 6 -8.73 3.18 52.89
CA ASN A 6 -7.93 2.40 51.96
C ASN A 6 -8.81 1.62 50.97
N LYS A 7 -9.93 1.00 51.39
CA LYS A 7 -10.86 0.27 50.50
C LYS A 7 -11.56 1.20 49.48
N ARG A 8 -11.99 2.40 49.91
CA ARG A 8 -12.55 3.39 48.99
C ARG A 8 -11.54 3.89 47.98
N THR A 9 -10.30 4.15 48.38
CA THR A 9 -9.24 4.61 47.47
C THR A 9 -8.90 3.53 46.45
N ILE A 10 -8.84 2.25 46.85
CA ILE A 10 -8.64 1.12 45.95
C ILE A 10 -9.81 0.97 44.97
N PHE A 11 -11.05 1.12 45.46
CA PHE A 11 -12.24 1.03 44.61
C PHE A 11 -12.29 2.16 43.56
N TYR A 12 -12.02 3.41 43.96
CA TYR A 12 -11.96 4.53 43.00
C TYR A 12 -10.79 4.41 42.05
N GLY A 13 -9.62 3.92 42.50
CA GLY A 13 -8.47 3.62 41.66
C GLY A 13 -8.79 2.55 40.61
N GLY A 14 -9.47 1.48 41.00
CA GLY A 14 -9.93 0.43 40.09
C GLY A 14 -10.95 0.95 39.06
N LEU A 15 -11.91 1.79 39.51
CA LEU A 15 -12.89 2.40 38.62
C LEU A 15 -12.25 3.33 37.57
N VAL A 16 -11.30 4.15 38.00
CA VAL A 16 -10.55 5.05 37.09
C VAL A 16 -9.73 4.23 36.09
N ALA A 17 -9.04 3.17 36.54
CA ALA A 17 -8.29 2.29 35.65
C ALA A 17 -9.20 1.60 34.61
N LEU A 18 -10.38 1.17 35.02
CA LEU A 18 -11.38 0.58 34.13
C LEU A 18 -11.85 1.59 33.07
N ILE A 19 -12.17 2.83 33.49
CA ILE A 19 -12.59 3.89 32.56
C ILE A 19 -11.48 4.21 31.56
N LEU A 20 -10.24 4.33 32.03
CA LEU A 20 -9.07 4.56 31.15
C LEU A 20 -8.84 3.39 30.20
N GLY A 21 -9.02 2.15 30.65
CA GLY A 21 -8.95 0.96 29.81
C GLY A 21 -10.00 0.94 28.69
N ILE A 22 -11.25 1.27 29.04
CA ILE A 22 -12.36 1.38 28.07
C ILE A 22 -12.06 2.53 27.08
N ALA A 23 -11.65 3.68 27.55
CA ALA A 23 -11.31 4.83 26.71
C ALA A 23 -10.13 4.48 25.75
N GLY A 24 -9.09 3.82 26.25
CA GLY A 24 -7.97 3.34 25.45
C GLY A 24 -8.40 2.33 24.37
N TYR A 25 -9.26 1.38 24.74
CA TYR A 25 -9.81 0.44 23.76
C TYR A 25 -10.55 1.19 22.63
N TRP A 26 -11.44 2.12 22.97
CA TRP A 26 -12.23 2.87 22.01
C TRP A 26 -11.40 3.81 21.13
N LEU A 27 -10.31 4.37 21.65
CA LEU A 27 -9.42 5.27 20.90
C LEU A 27 -8.43 4.53 20.00
N PHE A 28 -7.91 3.39 20.43
CA PHE A 28 -6.77 2.74 19.77
C PHE A 28 -7.09 1.41 19.11
N LEU A 29 -8.01 0.62 19.68
CA LEU A 29 -8.29 -0.75 19.23
C LEU A 29 -9.61 -0.86 18.46
N SER A 30 -10.50 0.12 18.53
CA SER A 30 -11.72 0.13 17.71
C SER A 30 -11.37 0.46 16.24
N SER A 31 -12.32 0.15 15.35
CA SER A 31 -12.17 0.42 13.91
C SER A 31 -11.90 1.89 13.63
N PHE A 32 -10.89 2.18 12.81
CA PHE A 32 -10.45 3.54 12.45
C PHE A 32 -11.51 4.30 11.64
N SER A 33 -12.20 3.61 10.76
CA SER A 33 -13.26 4.17 9.93
C SER A 33 -14.59 3.42 10.16
N SER A 34 -15.68 4.12 10.00
CA SER A 34 -17.02 3.51 9.96
C SER A 34 -17.31 2.82 8.63
N ALA A 35 -16.50 3.07 7.61
CA ALA A 35 -16.63 2.41 6.32
C ALA A 35 -16.25 0.93 6.44
N LYS A 36 -17.15 0.06 5.96
CA LYS A 36 -16.90 -1.38 5.86
C LYS A 36 -15.94 -1.71 4.70
N GLU A 37 -15.83 -0.84 3.73
CA GLU A 37 -14.96 -0.99 2.57
C GLU A 37 -13.52 -0.62 2.90
N GLU A 38 -12.59 -1.27 2.22
CA GLU A 38 -11.18 -0.93 2.29
C GLU A 38 -10.92 0.40 1.60
N ILE A 39 -10.49 1.38 2.37
CA ILE A 39 -10.10 2.69 1.85
C ILE A 39 -8.58 2.71 1.73
N MET A 40 -8.10 2.88 0.50
CA MET A 40 -6.67 2.96 0.20
C MET A 40 -6.16 4.38 0.45
N LEU A 41 -5.28 4.52 1.44
CA LEU A 41 -4.52 5.74 1.71
C LEU A 41 -3.20 5.70 0.94
N ARG A 42 -3.04 6.59 -0.03
CA ARG A 42 -1.79 6.78 -0.75
C ARG A 42 -0.95 7.85 -0.05
N VAL A 43 0.25 7.47 0.30
CA VAL A 43 1.24 8.31 0.98
C VAL A 43 2.39 8.55 0.03
N ASP A 44 2.54 9.77 -0.42
CA ASP A 44 3.55 10.21 -1.37
C ASP A 44 4.91 10.41 -0.67
N ARG A 45 5.98 10.57 -1.44
CA ARG A 45 7.34 10.75 -0.90
C ARG A 45 7.56 12.08 -0.20
N ASP A 46 6.77 13.09 -0.54
CA ASP A 46 6.78 14.43 0.01
C ASP A 46 5.78 14.60 1.18
N ASP A 47 4.96 13.58 1.46
CA ASP A 47 4.03 13.61 2.58
C ASP A 47 4.75 13.67 3.92
N ASN A 48 4.24 14.53 4.79
CA ASN A 48 4.63 14.65 6.18
C ASN A 48 3.51 14.18 7.12
N CYS A 49 3.73 14.26 8.43
CA CYS A 49 2.73 13.85 9.42
C CYS A 49 1.42 14.63 9.29
N ASP A 50 1.51 15.93 8.98
CA ASP A 50 0.33 16.81 8.91
C ASP A 50 -0.49 16.53 7.65
N SER A 51 0.18 16.31 6.50
CA SER A 51 -0.52 15.93 5.25
C SER A 51 -1.24 14.59 5.39
N ILE A 52 -0.62 13.61 6.07
CA ILE A 52 -1.28 12.32 6.37
C ILE A 52 -2.48 12.52 7.27
N GLN A 53 -2.35 13.34 8.31
CA GLN A 53 -3.49 13.63 9.18
C GLN A 53 -4.64 14.26 8.39
N ALA A 54 -4.36 15.22 7.50
CA ALA A 54 -5.37 15.83 6.63
C ALA A 54 -6.00 14.82 5.65
N LYS A 55 -5.21 13.89 5.09
CA LYS A 55 -5.73 12.79 4.27
C LYS A 55 -6.65 11.85 5.08
N LEU A 56 -6.26 11.52 6.32
CA LEU A 56 -6.99 10.63 7.21
C LEU A 56 -8.28 11.26 7.76
N GLU A 57 -8.33 12.57 7.99
CA GLU A 57 -9.54 13.28 8.46
C GLU A 57 -10.75 13.08 7.56
N ARG A 58 -10.52 12.84 6.28
CA ARG A 58 -11.61 12.59 5.31
C ARG A 58 -12.28 11.22 5.48
N VAL A 59 -11.64 10.31 6.19
CA VAL A 59 -12.02 8.88 6.27
C VAL A 59 -12.24 8.44 7.70
N ALA A 60 -11.55 9.06 8.66
CA ALA A 60 -11.59 8.75 10.06
C ALA A 60 -12.83 9.29 10.75
N SER A 61 -13.30 8.57 11.75
CA SER A 61 -14.21 9.19 12.70
C SER A 61 -13.44 10.10 13.68
N PRO A 62 -14.07 11.17 14.24
CA PRO A 62 -13.37 12.17 15.08
C PRO A 62 -12.59 11.56 16.26
N ARG A 63 -13.12 10.49 16.85
CA ARG A 63 -12.49 9.79 17.99
C ARG A 63 -11.20 9.09 17.59
N GLN A 64 -11.23 8.37 16.48
CA GLN A 64 -10.05 7.65 15.98
C GLN A 64 -8.96 8.61 15.50
N MET A 65 -9.38 9.76 14.94
CA MET A 65 -8.44 10.80 14.58
C MET A 65 -7.74 11.39 15.82
N LEU A 66 -8.47 11.58 16.93
CA LEU A 66 -7.86 11.94 18.21
C LEU A 66 -6.85 10.89 18.68
N GLY A 67 -7.20 9.60 18.61
CA GLY A 67 -6.30 8.49 18.94
C GLY A 67 -5.03 8.49 18.06
N PHE A 68 -5.19 8.72 16.76
CA PHE A 68 -4.06 8.80 15.83
C PHE A 68 -3.14 10.00 16.16
N ARG A 69 -3.69 11.17 16.46
CA ARG A 69 -2.92 12.36 16.87
C ARG A 69 -2.15 12.12 18.17
N ILE A 70 -2.77 11.48 19.16
CA ILE A 70 -2.11 11.12 20.43
C ILE A 70 -0.92 10.18 20.15
N LEU A 71 -1.11 9.12 19.33
CA LEU A 71 -0.04 8.20 18.96
C LEU A 71 1.10 8.92 18.21
N SER A 72 0.75 9.80 17.28
CA SER A 72 1.72 10.59 16.52
C SER A 72 2.55 11.51 17.42
N GLY A 73 1.95 12.12 18.43
CA GLY A 73 2.62 13.00 19.39
C GLY A 73 3.49 12.25 20.40
N VAL A 74 2.96 11.17 20.99
CA VAL A 74 3.65 10.41 22.07
C VAL A 74 4.75 9.51 21.52
N VAL A 75 4.42 8.74 20.49
CA VAL A 75 5.36 7.75 19.91
C VAL A 75 6.28 8.39 18.86
N GLY A 76 5.87 9.51 18.31
CA GLY A 76 6.58 10.25 17.27
C GLY A 76 6.43 9.61 15.89
N MET A 77 6.05 10.40 14.91
CA MET A 77 6.05 10.02 13.48
C MET A 77 7.07 10.87 12.74
N LYS A 78 8.37 10.69 13.08
CA LYS A 78 9.47 11.49 12.51
C LYS A 78 9.71 11.20 11.02
N LYS A 79 9.41 9.98 10.57
CA LYS A 79 9.50 9.58 9.17
C LYS A 79 8.23 8.86 8.78
N VAL A 80 7.57 9.41 7.81
CA VAL A 80 6.49 8.77 7.08
C VAL A 80 7.12 7.93 5.98
N ARG A 81 6.64 6.70 5.79
CA ARG A 81 7.11 5.86 4.69
C ARG A 81 6.09 5.92 3.56
N PRO A 82 6.52 6.34 2.36
CA PRO A 82 5.64 6.38 1.20
C PRO A 82 5.12 4.98 0.85
N GLY A 83 3.91 4.94 0.31
CA GLY A 83 3.27 3.69 -0.07
C GLY A 83 1.76 3.70 0.06
N CYS A 84 1.12 2.58 -0.18
CA CYS A 84 -0.32 2.42 -0.07
C CYS A 84 -0.68 1.66 1.21
N TYR A 85 -1.63 2.20 2.00
CA TYR A 85 -2.07 1.64 3.28
C TYR A 85 -3.59 1.55 3.32
N ILE A 86 -4.12 0.50 3.98
CA ILE A 86 -5.57 0.40 4.22
C ILE A 86 -5.93 1.26 5.42
N ALA A 87 -6.85 2.20 5.24
CA ALA A 87 -7.40 3.07 6.29
C ALA A 87 -8.89 2.76 6.62
N GLY A 88 -9.46 1.73 6.01
CA GLY A 88 -10.84 1.26 6.21
C GLY A 88 -10.91 -0.24 6.49
N GLY A 89 -12.06 -0.87 6.23
CA GLY A 89 -12.18 -2.33 6.35
C GLY A 89 -12.03 -2.89 7.77
N GLY A 90 -12.28 -2.07 8.79
CA GLY A 90 -12.19 -2.52 10.20
C GLY A 90 -10.80 -2.45 10.82
N ILE A 91 -9.79 -1.91 10.13
CA ILE A 91 -8.45 -1.71 10.73
C ILE A 91 -8.53 -0.81 11.97
N SER A 92 -7.78 -1.13 13.03
CA SER A 92 -7.73 -0.29 14.22
C SER A 92 -6.77 0.89 14.05
N THR A 93 -7.01 1.97 14.83
CA THR A 93 -6.14 3.16 14.85
C THR A 93 -4.67 2.79 15.10
N LEU A 94 -4.43 1.90 16.06
CA LEU A 94 -3.08 1.45 16.40
C LEU A 94 -2.42 0.66 15.27
N ALA A 95 -3.19 -0.22 14.61
CA ALA A 95 -2.67 -1.02 13.49
C ALA A 95 -2.33 -0.14 12.29
N LEU A 96 -3.21 0.80 11.93
CA LEU A 96 -2.96 1.78 10.87
C LEU A 96 -1.71 2.63 11.16
N PHE A 97 -1.60 3.18 12.38
CA PHE A 97 -0.43 3.95 12.81
C PHE A 97 0.87 3.13 12.68
N ARG A 98 0.86 1.87 13.15
CA ARG A 98 2.03 0.97 13.06
C ARG A 98 2.39 0.63 11.62
N ASN A 99 1.40 0.45 10.74
CA ASN A 99 1.61 0.16 9.33
C ASN A 99 2.28 1.33 8.62
N ILE A 100 1.76 2.56 8.79
CA ILE A 100 2.34 3.77 8.18
C ILE A 100 3.75 4.02 8.71
N ARG A 101 3.94 3.98 10.04
CA ARG A 101 5.26 4.19 10.66
C ARG A 101 6.28 3.12 10.27
N GLY A 102 5.83 1.87 10.20
CA GLY A 102 6.68 0.71 9.86
C GLY A 102 6.89 0.51 8.36
N GLY A 103 6.12 1.20 7.49
CA GLY A 103 6.17 0.99 6.05
C GLY A 103 5.57 -0.36 5.62
N ARG A 104 4.62 -0.90 6.40
CA ARG A 104 3.91 -2.13 6.04
C ARG A 104 2.82 -1.82 5.04
N GLN A 105 3.22 -1.70 3.78
CA GLN A 105 2.33 -1.38 2.68
C GLN A 105 1.37 -2.53 2.36
N THR A 106 0.22 -2.17 1.81
CA THR A 106 -0.71 -3.11 1.19
C THR A 106 -0.45 -3.10 -0.33
N PRO A 107 -0.26 -4.25 -0.96
CA PRO A 107 -0.15 -4.32 -2.41
C PRO A 107 -1.41 -3.79 -3.09
N VAL A 108 -1.24 -3.15 -4.24
CA VAL A 108 -2.34 -2.73 -5.11
C VAL A 108 -2.48 -3.71 -6.27
N LYS A 109 -3.70 -3.84 -6.78
CA LYS A 109 -3.98 -4.63 -7.97
C LYS A 109 -3.65 -3.81 -9.21
N LEU A 110 -2.55 -4.14 -9.88
CA LEU A 110 -2.12 -3.54 -11.13
C LEU A 110 -2.68 -4.34 -12.30
N THR A 111 -3.59 -3.76 -13.05
CA THR A 111 -4.14 -4.41 -14.24
C THR A 111 -3.38 -3.96 -15.48
N ILE A 112 -2.78 -4.91 -16.18
CA ILE A 112 -2.19 -4.71 -17.51
C ILE A 112 -3.28 -5.05 -18.55
N PRO A 113 -3.81 -4.04 -19.24
CA PRO A 113 -4.79 -4.26 -20.28
C PRO A 113 -4.13 -4.69 -21.61
N ASN A 114 -4.92 -5.20 -22.52
CA ASN A 114 -4.47 -5.35 -23.89
C ASN A 114 -4.42 -3.97 -24.57
N VAL A 115 -3.24 -3.53 -24.96
CA VAL A 115 -2.98 -2.23 -25.61
C VAL A 115 -2.16 -2.41 -26.86
N ARG A 116 -2.19 -1.42 -27.75
CA ARG A 116 -1.51 -1.50 -29.05
C ARG A 116 -0.09 -0.94 -28.99
N THR A 117 0.20 -0.02 -28.07
CA THR A 117 1.50 0.65 -27.98
C THR A 117 2.02 0.66 -26.55
N LEU A 118 3.35 0.73 -26.38
CA LEU A 118 4.00 0.89 -25.08
C LEU A 118 3.66 2.24 -24.44
N GLY A 119 3.42 3.28 -25.24
CA GLY A 119 2.99 4.58 -24.74
C GLY A 119 1.60 4.51 -24.08
N ASP A 120 0.64 3.81 -24.73
CA ASP A 120 -0.69 3.58 -24.14
C ASP A 120 -0.59 2.75 -22.86
N LEU A 121 0.33 1.76 -22.83
CA LEU A 121 0.59 0.97 -21.63
C LEU A 121 1.12 1.85 -20.50
N ALA A 122 2.14 2.66 -20.75
CA ALA A 122 2.71 3.59 -19.78
C ALA A 122 1.64 4.54 -19.21
N ALA A 123 0.80 5.12 -20.07
CA ALA A 123 -0.29 6.00 -19.67
C ALA A 123 -1.32 5.28 -18.77
N ARG A 124 -1.66 4.02 -19.06
CA ARG A 124 -2.63 3.26 -18.24
C ARG A 124 -2.05 2.78 -16.91
N LEU A 125 -0.76 2.43 -16.88
CA LEU A 125 -0.10 2.01 -15.64
C LEU A 125 0.15 3.18 -14.71
N SER A 126 0.45 4.38 -15.22
CA SER A 126 0.65 5.59 -14.42
C SER A 126 -0.60 6.01 -13.63
N LEU A 127 -1.80 5.64 -14.08
CA LEU A 127 -3.04 5.89 -13.33
C LEU A 127 -3.17 4.99 -12.07
N GLN A 128 -2.41 3.91 -12.02
CA GLN A 128 -2.52 2.88 -10.99
C GLN A 128 -1.34 2.88 -10.01
N LEU A 129 -0.21 3.49 -10.39
CA LEU A 129 1.05 3.52 -9.64
C LEU A 129 1.45 4.95 -9.25
N GLU A 130 2.50 5.09 -8.45
CA GLU A 130 3.17 6.38 -8.17
C GLU A 130 3.97 6.87 -9.39
N LEU A 131 4.45 5.93 -10.23
CA LEU A 131 5.22 6.24 -11.43
C LEU A 131 4.36 6.99 -12.46
N ASP A 132 4.91 8.07 -13.00
CA ASP A 132 4.29 8.77 -14.11
C ASP A 132 4.50 8.06 -15.47
N SER A 133 3.76 8.49 -16.48
CA SER A 133 3.83 7.88 -17.82
C SER A 133 5.18 8.10 -18.50
N ALA A 134 5.88 9.19 -18.20
CA ALA A 134 7.20 9.49 -18.79
C ALA A 134 8.27 8.58 -18.19
N GLN A 135 8.24 8.35 -16.88
CA GLN A 135 9.13 7.41 -16.19
C GLN A 135 8.96 5.98 -16.70
N LEU A 136 7.71 5.55 -16.89
CA LEU A 136 7.40 4.23 -17.43
C LEU A 136 7.85 4.11 -18.88
N ALA A 137 7.52 5.11 -19.73
CA ALA A 137 7.94 5.10 -21.13
C ALA A 137 9.48 5.11 -21.27
N SER A 138 10.17 5.89 -20.44
CA SER A 138 11.63 5.88 -20.39
C SER A 138 12.19 4.51 -20.04
N ALA A 139 11.62 3.83 -19.03
CA ALA A 139 12.06 2.49 -18.65
C ALA A 139 11.80 1.44 -19.75
N PHE A 140 10.69 1.55 -20.49
CA PHE A 140 10.36 0.64 -21.59
C PHE A 140 11.27 0.86 -22.81
N SER A 141 11.91 2.03 -22.91
CA SER A 141 12.83 2.40 -23.98
C SER A 141 14.31 2.34 -23.56
N ASP A 142 14.59 1.98 -22.30
CA ASP A 142 15.95 1.83 -21.80
C ASP A 142 16.58 0.56 -22.35
N GLU A 143 17.51 0.72 -23.28
CA GLU A 143 18.17 -0.39 -23.98
C GLU A 143 18.92 -1.30 -23.01
N ALA A 144 19.62 -0.75 -22.03
CA ALA A 144 20.38 -1.52 -21.05
C ALA A 144 19.47 -2.37 -20.17
N LEU A 145 18.34 -1.79 -19.73
CA LEU A 145 17.34 -2.51 -18.93
C LEU A 145 16.62 -3.58 -19.75
N CYS A 146 16.30 -3.30 -21.02
CA CYS A 146 15.71 -4.30 -21.92
C CYS A 146 16.65 -5.48 -22.14
N GLN A 147 17.94 -5.22 -22.40
CA GLN A 147 18.95 -6.26 -22.60
C GLN A 147 19.19 -7.09 -21.33
N GLU A 148 19.18 -6.48 -20.14
CA GLU A 148 19.24 -7.19 -18.84
C GLU A 148 18.10 -8.22 -18.70
N LEU A 149 16.92 -7.91 -19.27
CA LEU A 149 15.74 -8.78 -19.25
C LEU A 149 15.66 -9.74 -20.46
N GLY A 150 16.63 -9.70 -21.39
CA GLY A 150 16.66 -10.55 -22.56
C GLY A 150 15.79 -10.10 -23.73
N TYR A 151 15.46 -8.81 -23.77
CA TYR A 151 14.69 -8.15 -24.83
C TYR A 151 15.48 -7.00 -25.45
N ASP A 152 14.97 -6.46 -26.53
CA ASP A 152 15.34 -5.16 -27.06
C ASP A 152 14.15 -4.18 -26.98
N THR A 153 14.36 -2.94 -27.37
CA THR A 153 13.30 -1.90 -27.31
C THR A 153 12.12 -2.16 -28.25
N THR A 154 12.27 -3.06 -29.23
CA THR A 154 11.19 -3.45 -30.16
C THR A 154 10.41 -4.66 -29.67
N THR A 155 11.08 -5.57 -28.96
CA THR A 155 10.50 -6.83 -28.47
C THR A 155 10.03 -6.79 -27.02
N ILE A 156 10.43 -5.77 -26.24
CA ILE A 156 10.05 -5.64 -24.83
C ILE A 156 8.52 -5.68 -24.59
N GLY A 157 7.74 -5.25 -25.59
CA GLY A 157 6.28 -5.34 -25.55
C GLY A 157 5.74 -6.76 -25.34
N CYS A 158 6.46 -7.78 -25.78
CA CYS A 158 6.07 -9.19 -25.64
C CYS A 158 6.17 -9.69 -24.19
N MET A 159 6.88 -8.96 -23.32
CA MET A 159 6.98 -9.27 -21.90
C MET A 159 5.68 -9.01 -21.14
N PHE A 160 4.88 -8.05 -21.57
CA PHE A 160 3.70 -7.60 -20.84
C PHE A 160 2.50 -8.50 -21.12
N ILE A 161 2.32 -9.50 -20.27
CA ILE A 161 1.16 -10.41 -20.36
C ILE A 161 -0.06 -9.71 -19.76
N PRO A 162 -1.18 -9.53 -20.50
CA PRO A 162 -2.41 -8.96 -19.96
C PRO A 162 -2.95 -9.80 -18.80
N ASN A 163 -2.94 -9.24 -17.59
CA ASN A 163 -3.39 -9.86 -16.36
C ASN A 163 -3.46 -8.80 -15.25
N THR A 164 -3.94 -9.19 -14.07
CA THR A 164 -3.90 -8.36 -12.86
C THR A 164 -2.83 -8.92 -11.91
N TYR A 165 -1.91 -8.06 -11.52
CA TYR A 165 -0.75 -8.37 -10.68
C TYR A 165 -0.84 -7.63 -9.35
N GLU A 166 -0.35 -8.23 -8.28
CA GLU A 166 -0.19 -7.55 -7.00
C GLU A 166 1.23 -6.97 -6.92
N VAL A 167 1.31 -5.64 -6.80
CA VAL A 167 2.55 -4.88 -6.69
C VAL A 167 2.42 -3.78 -5.64
N PHE A 168 3.54 -3.26 -5.13
CA PHE A 168 3.48 -2.06 -4.30
C PHE A 168 3.24 -0.83 -5.17
N TRP A 169 2.39 0.08 -4.69
CA TRP A 169 2.00 1.28 -5.42
C TRP A 169 3.19 2.17 -5.81
N ASN A 170 4.21 2.23 -4.94
CA ASN A 170 5.44 3.01 -5.12
C ASN A 170 6.63 2.18 -5.65
N ILE A 171 6.34 1.08 -6.36
CA ILE A 171 7.36 0.23 -6.99
C ILE A 171 8.21 1.06 -7.96
N SER A 172 9.53 0.80 -8.02
CA SER A 172 10.37 1.43 -9.04
C SER A 172 10.09 0.85 -10.43
N ALA A 173 10.36 1.62 -11.49
CA ALA A 173 10.19 1.14 -12.86
C ALA A 173 11.02 -0.12 -13.14
N LYS A 174 12.27 -0.16 -12.65
CA LYS A 174 13.15 -1.34 -12.78
C LYS A 174 12.56 -2.57 -12.06
N ASP A 175 12.09 -2.41 -10.82
CA ASP A 175 11.52 -3.53 -10.06
C ASP A 175 10.19 -3.99 -10.67
N LEU A 176 9.40 -3.06 -11.22
CA LEU A 176 8.18 -3.40 -11.94
C LEU A 176 8.50 -4.26 -13.18
N MET A 177 9.46 -3.85 -14.00
CA MET A 177 9.85 -4.62 -15.17
C MET A 177 10.41 -6.00 -14.79
N ALA A 178 11.25 -6.09 -13.77
CA ALA A 178 11.75 -7.36 -13.25
C ALA A 178 10.61 -8.27 -12.74
N ARG A 179 9.63 -7.69 -12.04
CA ARG A 179 8.44 -8.43 -11.59
C ARG A 179 7.62 -8.96 -12.76
N LEU A 180 7.35 -8.14 -13.77
CA LEU A 180 6.56 -8.53 -14.94
C LEU A 180 7.33 -9.54 -15.82
N HIS A 181 8.65 -9.43 -15.93
CA HIS A 181 9.48 -10.43 -16.58
C HIS A 181 9.38 -11.80 -15.91
N LYS A 182 9.43 -11.83 -14.57
CA LYS A 182 9.23 -13.09 -13.81
C LYS A 182 7.87 -13.73 -14.11
N GLU A 183 6.82 -12.93 -14.18
CA GLU A 183 5.46 -13.42 -14.51
C GLU A 183 5.38 -13.90 -15.97
N SER A 184 5.99 -13.17 -16.90
CA SER A 184 6.08 -13.59 -18.31
C SER A 184 6.79 -14.93 -18.46
N ASN A 185 7.92 -15.13 -17.77
CA ASN A 185 8.64 -16.41 -17.79
C ASN A 185 7.81 -17.55 -17.16
N ALA A 186 7.04 -17.26 -16.11
CA ALA A 186 6.14 -18.24 -15.51
C ALA A 186 4.95 -18.59 -16.43
N PHE A 187 4.48 -17.62 -17.23
CA PHE A 187 3.44 -17.84 -18.21
C PHE A 187 3.89 -18.74 -19.36
N TRP A 188 5.09 -18.50 -19.91
CA TRP A 188 5.65 -19.24 -21.03
C TRP A 188 6.29 -20.56 -20.60
N THR A 189 5.44 -21.51 -20.18
CA THR A 189 5.87 -22.89 -19.85
C THR A 189 6.36 -23.62 -21.09
N SER A 190 7.12 -24.72 -20.90
CA SER A 190 7.59 -25.58 -22.00
C SER A 190 6.45 -26.07 -22.89
N LYS A 191 5.29 -26.37 -22.28
CA LYS A 191 4.08 -26.79 -23.02
C LYS A 191 3.55 -25.68 -23.90
N ARG A 192 3.38 -24.44 -23.40
CA ARG A 192 2.90 -23.28 -24.19
C ARG A 192 3.86 -22.92 -25.30
N LYS A 193 5.17 -22.99 -25.04
CA LYS A 193 6.18 -22.76 -26.08
C LYS A 193 6.09 -23.80 -27.20
N ALA A 194 5.87 -25.09 -26.87
CA ALA A 194 5.69 -26.14 -27.87
C ALA A 194 4.40 -25.96 -28.67
N GLU A 195 3.30 -25.56 -28.02
CA GLU A 195 2.01 -25.28 -28.68
C GLU A 195 2.12 -24.05 -29.62
N ALA A 196 2.80 -22.98 -29.18
CA ALA A 196 3.04 -21.80 -30.00
C ALA A 196 3.89 -22.16 -31.26
N LYS A 197 4.93 -22.96 -31.08
CA LYS A 197 5.75 -23.43 -32.20
C LYS A 197 4.94 -24.31 -33.17
N ALA A 198 4.10 -25.20 -32.67
CA ALA A 198 3.22 -26.03 -33.50
C ALA A 198 2.19 -25.17 -34.29
N ALA A 199 1.79 -24.03 -33.73
CA ALA A 199 0.91 -23.07 -34.39
C ALA A 199 1.63 -22.08 -35.34
N GLY A 200 2.95 -22.25 -35.55
CA GLY A 200 3.75 -21.37 -36.40
C GLY A 200 4.08 -20.00 -35.79
N LEU A 201 3.87 -19.85 -34.49
CA LEU A 201 4.21 -18.65 -33.73
C LEU A 201 5.60 -18.83 -33.12
N THR A 202 6.60 -18.13 -33.64
CA THR A 202 8.00 -18.17 -33.14
C THR A 202 8.45 -16.80 -32.72
#